data_4b3f4b132aeb493e7749c0a1cf627fb0
#
_entry.id   4b3f4b132aeb493e7749c0a1cf627fb0
#
_cell.length_a   1.000
_cell.length_b   1.000
_cell.length_c   1.000
_cell.angle_alpha   90.00
_cell.angle_beta   90.00
_cell.angle_gamma   90.00
#
_symmetry.space_group_name_H-M   'P 1'
#
loop_
_entity.id
_entity.type
_entity.pdbx_description
1 polymer ?
#
loop_
_entity_poly.entity_id
_entity_poly.type
_entity_poly.pdbx_seq_one_letter_code
_entity_poly.pdbx_strand_id
1 'polypeptide(L)'
;PAEAQGTVRLPERRDPVGNCSIVWIPSLSRPSLDSLRYAAKVSDQVIGVWVRSEEDDPAMIRRDWQRLVGESHGIQLHILESPFSSLVDPFVAFVASEEQLHPDVTHTIVMPMAIPRYSFDSLLLNQRGINMQRALDASGNRVFTLVRYYLPA
;
A
#
# COMPACT_ATOMS: atom_id res chain seq x y z
N PRO A 1 -17.40 -34.14 -12.61
CA PRO A 1 -16.54 -34.00 -11.46
C PRO A 1 -17.14 -32.96 -10.53
N ALA A 2 -17.55 -33.40 -9.34
CA ALA A 2 -18.02 -32.52 -8.30
C ALA A 2 -16.80 -31.69 -7.85
N GLU A 3 -16.77 -30.44 -8.23
CA GLU A 3 -15.88 -29.50 -7.58
C GLU A 3 -16.22 -29.52 -6.10
N ALA A 4 -15.27 -29.96 -5.28
CA ALA A 4 -15.38 -29.86 -3.86
C ALA A 4 -15.49 -28.37 -3.53
N GLN A 5 -16.69 -27.90 -3.31
CA GLN A 5 -16.92 -26.59 -2.70
C GLN A 5 -16.36 -26.69 -1.28
N GLY A 6 -15.06 -26.36 -1.17
CA GLY A 6 -14.42 -26.26 0.12
C GLY A 6 -15.18 -25.24 0.94
N THR A 7 -15.73 -25.66 2.05
CA THR A 7 -16.40 -24.77 3.00
C THR A 7 -15.35 -23.79 3.49
N VAL A 8 -15.43 -22.56 3.01
CA VAL A 8 -14.57 -21.48 3.52
C VAL A 8 -15.03 -21.16 4.93
N ARG A 9 -14.24 -21.56 5.91
CA ARG A 9 -14.50 -21.18 7.28
C ARG A 9 -14.04 -19.73 7.48
N LEU A 10 -14.97 -18.85 7.75
CA LEU A 10 -14.64 -17.49 8.13
C LEU A 10 -13.99 -17.49 9.52
N PRO A 11 -12.91 -16.69 9.72
CA PRO A 11 -12.30 -16.57 11.02
C PRO A 11 -13.29 -16.01 12.04
N GLU A 12 -13.21 -16.49 13.26
CA GLU A 12 -13.97 -15.91 14.36
C GLU A 12 -13.44 -14.51 14.66
N ARG A 13 -14.34 -13.61 15.05
CA ARG A 13 -14.02 -12.17 15.31
C ARG A 13 -12.92 -11.93 16.35
N ARG A 14 -12.40 -12.99 16.96
CA ARG A 14 -11.37 -12.95 18.00
C ARG A 14 -10.09 -13.68 17.62
N ASP A 15 -9.88 -14.02 16.36
CA ASP A 15 -8.62 -14.59 15.95
C ASP A 15 -7.50 -13.58 16.24
N PRO A 16 -6.47 -13.97 17.04
CA PRO A 16 -5.42 -13.06 17.45
C PRO A 16 -4.42 -12.72 16.34
N VAL A 17 -4.72 -13.10 15.11
CA VAL A 17 -3.86 -12.81 13.96
C VAL A 17 -3.95 -11.34 13.65
N GLY A 18 -2.86 -10.62 13.89
CA GLY A 18 -2.76 -9.19 13.61
C GLY A 18 -2.96 -8.88 12.14
N ASN A 19 -3.45 -7.69 11.85
CA ASN A 19 -3.56 -7.15 10.50
C ASN A 19 -2.58 -5.99 10.33
N CYS A 20 -1.73 -6.08 9.32
CA CYS A 20 -0.77 -5.05 8.95
C CYS A 20 -1.14 -4.48 7.59
N SER A 21 -1.32 -3.16 7.51
CA SER A 21 -1.48 -2.47 6.24
C SER A 21 -0.15 -1.92 5.76
N ILE A 22 0.20 -2.23 4.52
CA ILE A 22 1.35 -1.66 3.82
C ILE A 22 0.81 -0.64 2.82
N VAL A 23 1.08 0.62 3.07
CA VAL A 23 0.55 1.74 2.27
C VAL A 23 1.62 2.22 1.30
N TRP A 24 1.33 2.12 0.02
CA TRP A 24 2.20 2.71 -1.00
C TRP A 24 2.02 4.22 -1.05
N ILE A 25 3.13 4.94 -0.88
CA ILE A 25 3.16 6.40 -0.84
C ILE A 25 3.98 6.91 -2.03
N PRO A 26 3.33 7.31 -3.13
CA PRO A 26 4.03 7.90 -4.28
C PRO A 26 4.50 9.33 -4.00
N SER A 27 3.82 10.03 -3.11
CA SER A 27 4.15 11.39 -2.63
C SER A 27 3.35 11.67 -1.36
N LEU A 28 3.78 12.63 -0.54
CA LEU A 28 3.02 13.09 0.64
C LEU A 28 1.93 14.08 0.21
N SER A 29 0.97 13.59 -0.52
CA SER A 29 -0.21 14.30 -0.98
C SER A 29 -1.43 13.95 -0.12
N ARG A 30 -2.52 14.68 -0.30
CA ARG A 30 -3.78 14.39 0.39
C ARG A 30 -4.27 12.96 0.18
N PRO A 31 -4.24 12.40 -1.04
CA PRO A 31 -4.63 10.99 -1.24
C PRO A 31 -3.79 10.00 -0.46
N SER A 32 -2.49 10.23 -0.34
CA SER A 32 -1.61 9.38 0.48
C SER A 32 -1.94 9.49 1.97
N LEU A 33 -2.22 10.69 2.46
CA LEU A 33 -2.63 10.90 3.85
C LEU A 33 -3.99 10.25 4.13
N ASP A 34 -4.94 10.31 3.21
CA ASP A 34 -6.23 9.64 3.34
C ASP A 34 -6.08 8.11 3.32
N SER A 35 -5.14 7.57 2.53
CA SER A 35 -4.79 6.15 2.54
C SER A 35 -4.21 5.71 3.88
N LEU A 36 -3.33 6.51 4.47
CA LEU A 36 -2.77 6.27 5.81
C LEU A 36 -3.85 6.33 6.89
N ARG A 37 -4.76 7.29 6.82
CA ARG A 37 -5.90 7.38 7.76
C ARG A 37 -6.80 6.17 7.67
N TYR A 38 -7.11 5.73 6.46
CA TYR A 38 -7.89 4.51 6.25
C TYR A 38 -7.18 3.30 6.86
N ALA A 39 -5.91 3.10 6.54
CA ALA A 39 -5.12 2.00 7.06
C ALA A 39 -5.08 1.98 8.60
N ALA A 40 -4.91 3.15 9.23
CA ALA A 40 -4.90 3.28 10.68
C ALA A 40 -6.23 2.90 11.35
N LYS A 41 -7.34 3.02 10.63
CA LYS A 41 -8.67 2.64 11.15
C LYS A 41 -8.94 1.14 11.05
N VAL A 42 -8.32 0.44 10.10
CA VAL A 42 -8.65 -0.96 9.79
C VAL A 42 -7.57 -1.95 10.17
N SER A 43 -6.39 -1.48 10.54
CA SER A 43 -5.23 -2.32 10.83
C SER A 43 -4.61 -2.00 12.18
N ASP A 44 -4.05 -3.03 12.81
CA ASP A 44 -3.31 -2.90 14.08
C ASP A 44 -1.93 -2.27 13.86
N GLN A 45 -1.33 -2.55 12.71
CA GLN A 45 -0.04 -2.03 12.28
C GLN A 45 -0.15 -1.37 10.91
N VAL A 46 0.53 -0.24 10.73
CA VAL A 46 0.58 0.46 9.46
C VAL A 46 2.02 0.80 9.11
N ILE A 47 2.42 0.42 7.92
CA ILE A 47 3.73 0.74 7.33
C ILE A 47 3.50 1.58 6.09
N GLY A 48 4.00 2.81 6.08
CA GLY A 48 4.06 3.64 4.90
C GLY A 48 5.35 3.36 4.12
N VAL A 49 5.26 3.07 2.83
CA VAL A 49 6.40 2.76 1.98
C VAL A 49 6.52 3.78 0.86
N TRP A 50 7.61 4.51 0.87
CA TRP A 50 7.99 5.45 -0.17
C TRP A 50 9.16 4.88 -0.96
N VAL A 51 8.96 4.63 -2.25
CA VAL A 51 10.06 4.27 -3.14
C VAL A 51 10.61 5.57 -3.74
N ARG A 52 11.81 5.94 -3.34
CA ARG A 52 12.42 7.20 -3.79
C ARG A 52 13.13 7.04 -5.13
N SER A 53 13.06 8.07 -5.93
CA SER A 53 13.92 8.25 -7.10
C SER A 53 15.26 8.89 -6.70
N GLU A 54 16.21 8.95 -7.62
CA GLU A 54 17.51 9.60 -7.39
C GLU A 54 17.37 11.10 -7.09
N GLU A 55 16.31 11.73 -7.58
CA GLU A 55 16.02 13.16 -7.37
C GLU A 55 15.44 13.47 -6.00
N ASP A 56 14.92 12.46 -5.31
CA ASP A 56 14.29 12.62 -4.00
C ASP A 56 15.34 12.69 -2.90
N ASP A 57 15.27 13.72 -2.07
CA ASP A 57 16.11 13.85 -0.88
C ASP A 57 15.46 13.14 0.31
N PRO A 58 16.08 12.07 0.86
CA PRO A 58 15.52 11.35 2.00
C PRO A 58 15.32 12.23 3.24
N ALA A 59 16.17 13.23 3.45
CA ALA A 59 16.05 14.14 4.58
C ALA A 59 14.79 15.01 4.47
N MET A 60 14.44 15.45 3.26
CA MET A 60 13.20 16.19 3.02
C MET A 60 11.97 15.32 3.19
N ILE A 61 12.00 14.08 2.70
CA ILE A 61 10.91 13.11 2.89
C ILE A 61 10.65 12.91 4.39
N ARG A 62 11.68 12.67 5.18
CA ARG A 62 11.57 12.47 6.64
C ARG A 62 11.04 13.71 7.35
N ARG A 63 11.46 14.90 6.95
CA ARG A 63 10.97 16.16 7.50
C ARG A 63 9.49 16.37 7.23
N ASP A 64 9.08 16.17 5.99
CA ASP A 64 7.68 16.30 5.58
C ASP A 64 6.79 15.24 6.25
N TRP A 65 7.30 14.03 6.41
CA TRP A 65 6.63 12.98 7.17
C TRP A 65 6.41 13.40 8.63
N GLN A 66 7.43 13.90 9.31
CA GLN A 66 7.31 14.36 10.69
C GLN A 66 6.29 15.49 10.83
N ARG A 67 6.25 16.39 9.86
CA ARG A 67 5.32 17.51 9.88
C ARG A 67 3.87 17.08 9.64
N LEU A 68 3.63 16.16 8.70
CA LEU A 68 2.29 15.80 8.23
C LEU A 68 1.70 14.58 8.93
N VAL A 69 2.51 13.63 9.32
CA VAL A 69 2.10 12.38 9.95
C VAL A 69 2.54 12.33 11.41
N GLY A 70 3.81 12.61 11.67
CA GLY A 70 4.40 12.57 13.00
C GLY A 70 4.51 11.15 13.58
N GLU A 71 5.01 11.07 14.80
CA GLU A 71 5.19 9.79 15.51
C GLU A 71 3.94 9.36 16.30
N SER A 72 3.00 10.27 16.50
CA SER A 72 1.85 10.09 17.40
C SER A 72 0.86 9.00 16.96
N HIS A 73 0.94 8.54 15.71
CA HIS A 73 0.03 7.56 15.16
C HIS A 73 0.61 6.13 15.07
N GLY A 74 1.86 5.92 15.48
CA GLY A 74 2.51 4.62 15.41
C GLY A 74 2.72 4.09 13.99
N ILE A 75 2.61 4.95 12.97
CA ILE A 75 2.81 4.58 11.58
C ILE A 75 4.30 4.66 11.26
N GLN A 76 4.88 3.56 10.80
CA GLN A 76 6.28 3.49 10.40
C GLN A 76 6.46 3.92 8.95
N LEU A 77 7.49 4.72 8.68
CA LEU A 77 7.89 5.07 7.32
C LEU A 77 9.12 4.27 6.90
N HIS A 78 9.02 3.58 5.78
CA HIS A 78 10.14 2.95 5.08
C HIS A 78 10.41 3.67 3.77
N ILE A 79 11.63 4.16 3.58
CA ILE A 79 12.09 4.75 2.33
C ILE A 79 12.95 3.72 1.62
N LEU A 80 12.49 3.27 0.45
CA LEU A 80 13.17 2.29 -0.37
C LEU A 80 13.93 2.99 -1.50
N GLU A 81 15.12 2.49 -1.78
CA GLU A 81 15.89 2.90 -2.95
C GLU A 81 15.33 2.23 -4.21
N SER A 82 15.29 2.99 -5.30
CA SER A 82 14.91 2.46 -6.61
C SER A 82 16.13 2.34 -7.52
N PRO A 83 16.84 1.21 -7.53
CA PRO A 83 17.82 0.97 -8.56
C PRO A 83 17.10 0.88 -9.92
N PHE A 84 17.68 1.47 -10.94
CA PHE A 84 17.16 1.43 -12.32
C PHE A 84 15.80 2.11 -12.54
N SER A 85 15.44 3.07 -11.70
CA SER A 85 14.18 3.86 -11.82
C SER A 85 12.90 3.03 -11.80
N SER A 86 12.94 1.78 -11.32
CA SER A 86 11.74 0.97 -11.10
C SER A 86 11.13 1.30 -9.73
N LEU A 87 9.90 1.80 -9.73
CA LEU A 87 9.16 2.06 -8.48
C LEU A 87 8.43 0.82 -7.96
N VAL A 88 8.18 -0.15 -8.85
CA VAL A 88 7.38 -1.33 -8.55
C VAL A 88 8.21 -2.42 -7.86
N ASP A 89 9.36 -2.76 -8.42
CA ASP A 89 10.15 -3.90 -7.96
C ASP A 89 10.62 -3.79 -6.50
N PRO A 90 11.11 -2.64 -6.01
CA PRO A 90 11.46 -2.50 -4.60
C PRO A 90 10.27 -2.67 -3.67
N PHE A 91 9.10 -2.16 -4.07
CA PHE A 91 7.89 -2.30 -3.27
C PHE A 91 7.42 -3.75 -3.19
N VAL A 92 7.40 -4.46 -4.30
CA VAL A 92 7.04 -5.90 -4.35
C VAL A 92 8.00 -6.72 -3.50
N ALA A 93 9.30 -6.46 -3.59
CA ALA A 93 10.31 -7.13 -2.77
C ALA A 93 10.12 -6.86 -1.27
N PHE A 94 9.77 -5.62 -0.90
CA PHE A 94 9.47 -5.26 0.47
C PHE A 94 8.26 -6.02 1.01
N VAL A 95 7.17 -6.07 0.26
CA VAL A 95 5.95 -6.80 0.65
C VAL A 95 6.26 -8.28 0.83
N ALA A 96 6.97 -8.90 -0.10
CA ALA A 96 7.36 -10.31 0.00
C ALA A 96 8.23 -10.58 1.25
N SER A 97 9.14 -9.67 1.58
CA SER A 97 9.98 -9.75 2.77
C SER A 97 9.15 -9.68 4.06
N GLU A 98 8.21 -8.77 4.14
CA GLU A 98 7.30 -8.64 5.29
C GLU A 98 6.45 -9.90 5.48
N GLU A 99 5.94 -10.47 4.40
CA GLU A 99 5.17 -11.72 4.46
C GLU A 99 6.00 -12.91 4.95
N GLN A 100 7.28 -12.98 4.57
CA GLN A 100 8.19 -14.03 5.04
C GLN A 100 8.59 -13.86 6.51
N LEU A 101 8.79 -12.61 6.94
CA LEU A 101 9.16 -12.31 8.34
C LEU A 101 7.99 -12.51 9.30
N HIS A 102 6.79 -12.27 8.85
CA HIS A 102 5.57 -12.33 9.67
C HIS A 102 4.48 -13.16 8.98
N PRO A 103 4.67 -14.50 8.87
CA PRO A 103 3.75 -15.35 8.11
C PRO A 103 2.36 -15.48 8.75
N ASP A 104 2.25 -15.22 10.05
CA ASP A 104 0.98 -15.28 10.78
C ASP A 104 0.18 -13.97 10.74
N VAL A 105 0.73 -12.94 10.13
CA VAL A 105 0.08 -11.62 10.00
C VAL A 105 -0.58 -11.51 8.63
N THR A 106 -1.82 -11.04 8.60
CA THR A 106 -2.48 -10.68 7.35
C THR A 106 -1.94 -9.36 6.86
N HIS A 107 -1.38 -9.34 5.66
CA HIS A 107 -0.87 -8.13 5.01
C HIS A 107 -1.90 -7.60 4.01
N THR A 108 -2.29 -6.35 4.19
CA THR A 108 -3.19 -5.63 3.29
C THR A 108 -2.41 -4.53 2.58
N ILE A 109 -2.43 -4.56 1.25
CA ILE A 109 -1.81 -3.51 0.44
C ILE A 109 -2.83 -2.40 0.22
N VAL A 110 -2.47 -1.19 0.63
CA VAL A 110 -3.32 0.00 0.47
C VAL A 110 -2.66 0.97 -0.50
N MET A 111 -3.37 1.32 -1.56
CA MET A 111 -2.88 2.25 -2.59
C MET A 111 -3.88 3.36 -2.85
N PRO A 112 -3.42 4.62 -3.00
CA PRO A 112 -4.28 5.69 -3.49
C PRO A 112 -4.62 5.45 -4.97
N MET A 113 -5.89 5.65 -5.33
CA MET A 113 -6.38 5.51 -6.69
C MET A 113 -7.08 6.80 -7.12
N ALA A 114 -6.56 7.44 -8.16
CA ALA A 114 -7.21 8.60 -8.74
C ALA A 114 -8.46 8.18 -9.52
N ILE A 115 -9.57 8.84 -9.23
CA ILE A 115 -10.80 8.71 -10.02
C ILE A 115 -10.92 9.98 -10.86
N PRO A 116 -10.65 9.91 -12.16
CA PRO A 116 -10.79 11.06 -13.03
C PRO A 116 -12.26 11.36 -13.27
N ARG A 117 -12.56 12.62 -13.50
CA ARG A 117 -13.90 13.06 -13.85
C ARG A 117 -14.33 12.56 -15.25
N TYR A 118 -13.36 12.33 -16.11
CA TYR A 118 -13.56 11.80 -17.46
C TYR A 118 -12.79 10.49 -17.61
N SER A 119 -13.43 9.48 -18.19
CA SER A 119 -12.88 8.10 -18.30
C SER A 119 -11.57 8.01 -19.10
N PHE A 120 -11.26 9.02 -19.91
CA PHE A 120 -10.04 9.06 -20.71
C PHE A 120 -8.77 9.27 -19.87
N ASP A 121 -8.86 10.06 -18.80
CA ASP A 121 -7.71 10.37 -17.95
C ASP A 121 -7.34 9.20 -17.01
N SER A 122 -8.25 8.26 -16.82
CA SER A 122 -8.03 7.12 -15.90
C SER A 122 -6.88 6.21 -16.34
N LEU A 123 -6.68 6.05 -17.65
CA LEU A 123 -5.63 5.20 -18.19
C LEU A 123 -4.22 5.74 -17.92
N LEU A 124 -4.05 7.05 -17.90
CA LEU A 124 -2.76 7.69 -17.69
C LEU A 124 -2.42 7.84 -16.20
N LEU A 125 -3.42 8.21 -15.39
CA LEU A 125 -3.21 8.53 -13.96
C LEU A 125 -3.03 7.29 -13.08
N ASN A 126 -3.65 6.17 -13.43
CA ASN A 126 -3.62 4.94 -12.64
C ASN A 126 -2.66 3.88 -13.17
N GLN A 127 -1.85 4.20 -14.19
CA GLN A 127 -0.95 3.24 -14.83
C GLN A 127 0.05 2.62 -13.84
N ARG A 128 0.62 3.42 -12.93
CA ARG A 128 1.54 2.94 -11.90
C ARG A 128 0.85 2.02 -10.90
N GLY A 129 -0.35 2.38 -10.46
CA GLY A 129 -1.16 1.55 -9.56
C GLY A 129 -1.55 0.21 -10.19
N ILE A 130 -1.95 0.22 -11.46
CA ILE A 130 -2.28 -1.00 -12.22
C ILE A 130 -1.04 -1.88 -12.38
N ASN A 131 0.10 -1.34 -12.73
CA ASN A 131 1.34 -2.08 -12.86
C ASN A 131 1.78 -2.69 -11.52
N MET A 132 1.66 -1.93 -10.45
CA MET A 132 1.94 -2.40 -9.08
C MET A 132 1.03 -3.57 -8.71
N GLN A 133 -0.27 -3.43 -8.94
CA GLN A 133 -1.25 -4.46 -8.65
C GLN A 133 -0.96 -5.74 -9.44
N ARG A 134 -0.69 -5.64 -10.73
CA ARG A 134 -0.35 -6.80 -11.56
C ARG A 134 0.91 -7.53 -11.07
N ALA A 135 1.93 -6.78 -10.69
CA ALA A 135 3.18 -7.35 -10.18
C ALA A 135 2.96 -8.07 -8.84
N LEU A 136 2.09 -7.54 -7.98
CA LEU A 136 1.75 -8.14 -6.70
C LEU A 136 0.83 -9.35 -6.87
N ASP A 137 -0.14 -9.30 -7.77
CA ASP A 137 -1.07 -10.41 -8.06
C ASP A 137 -0.32 -11.65 -8.60
N ALA A 138 0.72 -11.44 -9.38
CA ALA A 138 1.52 -12.53 -9.95
C ALA A 138 2.25 -13.37 -8.90
N SER A 139 2.40 -12.90 -7.67
CA SER A 139 3.23 -13.50 -6.64
C SER A 139 2.49 -14.10 -5.44
N GLY A 140 1.13 -14.15 -5.41
CA GLY A 140 0.40 -14.87 -4.36
C GLY A 140 -0.92 -14.26 -3.92
N ASN A 141 -1.52 -14.87 -2.90
CA ASN A 141 -2.79 -14.43 -2.32
C ASN A 141 -2.58 -13.23 -1.39
N ARG A 142 -2.85 -12.04 -1.90
CA ARG A 142 -2.77 -10.80 -1.14
C ARG A 142 -4.10 -10.07 -1.16
N VAL A 143 -4.37 -9.35 -0.09
CA VAL A 143 -5.53 -8.46 -0.01
C VAL A 143 -5.12 -7.09 -0.52
N PHE A 144 -5.91 -6.54 -1.44
CA PHE A 144 -5.71 -5.19 -1.97
C PHE A 144 -6.86 -4.28 -1.56
N THR A 145 -6.52 -3.09 -1.17
CA THR A 145 -7.49 -2.03 -0.94
C THR A 145 -7.07 -0.78 -1.71
N LEU A 146 -7.97 -0.28 -2.53
CA LEU A 146 -7.78 0.95 -3.27
C LEU A 146 -8.56 2.07 -2.59
N VAL A 147 -7.85 3.07 -2.10
CA VAL A 147 -8.47 4.29 -1.55
C VAL A 147 -8.69 5.26 -2.69
N ARG A 148 -9.95 5.46 -3.06
CA ARG A 148 -10.34 6.30 -4.18
C ARG A 148 -10.34 7.76 -3.77
N TYR A 149 -9.86 8.61 -4.66
CA TYR A 149 -10.02 10.04 -4.54
C TYR A 149 -10.43 10.64 -5.89
N TYR A 150 -11.24 11.67 -5.83
CA TYR A 150 -11.76 12.33 -7.01
C TYR A 150 -10.90 13.54 -7.34
N LEU A 151 -10.46 13.62 -8.60
CA LEU A 151 -9.73 14.79 -9.07
C LEU A 151 -10.69 15.97 -9.19
N PRO A 152 -10.27 17.19 -8.83
CA PRO A 152 -11.06 18.40 -9.07
C PRO A 152 -11.27 18.60 -10.57
N ALA A 153 -12.36 19.27 -10.89
CA ALA A 153 -12.73 19.59 -12.27
C ALA A 153 -11.72 20.53 -12.93
#